data_fe58cc134ae02a9ba4937e70ac588f5f
#
_entry.id   fe58cc134ae02a9ba4937e70ac588f5f
#
_cell.length_a   1.000
_cell.length_b   1.000
_cell.length_c   1.000
_cell.angle_alpha   90.00
_cell.angle_beta   90.00
_cell.angle_gamma   90.00
#
_symmetry.space_group_name_H-M   'P 1'
#
loop_
_entity.id
_entity.type
_entity.pdbx_description
1 polymer ?
#
loop_
_entity_poly.entity_id
_entity_poly.type
_entity_poly.pdbx_seq_one_letter_code
_entity_poly.pdbx_strand_id
1 'polypeptide(L)'
;VDRRLPPLLVAVFINIGGFSLILPLLPFYGQVFSAGPFEVALLFAAYSFGNVFGEIYWGRQSDIWGRRKVLLVTTLVAGLSYFAFAWAPTLLVAILIRIVSGFFSGTLGVCTGFIADVSPPETRAKTMGYFGAAFSLGFAFGPVLGGLLAGETAVAESFRLPIYVAGGLSLAASAWCWAVLKDAVPPLGKGRDLPKYSEGLAFVRRQPLLLRLFVISFCGIATFASMEAIYGLWSEENFGWSAHDLGLAFLALGTGGLLAQLVLIGPLVARFGEARVIVIGLALLAVSMVLQPVIRLPISGVLLMGLLMTGHSLAFPASGALLSRNTPPERQGSTMGLMMASNAVGRIVVPPAFGLIYDRLGHDAPWYVGAGLISLVMLVAWQAVTLLDRQKAAAVTN
;
A
#
# COMPACT_ATOMS: atom_id res chain seq x y z
N VAL A 1 18.37 -21.58 -0.76
CA VAL A 1 17.16 -20.88 -1.27
C VAL A 1 16.42 -21.85 -2.16
N ASP A 2 15.13 -22.10 -1.87
CA ASP A 2 14.30 -22.97 -2.69
C ASP A 2 14.22 -22.43 -4.13
N ARG A 3 14.37 -23.32 -5.14
CA ARG A 3 14.39 -22.93 -6.57
C ARG A 3 13.06 -22.32 -7.04
N ARG A 4 12.00 -22.42 -6.26
CA ARG A 4 10.65 -21.86 -6.54
C ARG A 4 10.52 -20.40 -6.10
N LEU A 5 11.41 -19.89 -5.22
CA LEU A 5 11.36 -18.52 -4.72
C LEU A 5 11.67 -17.45 -5.77
N PRO A 6 12.77 -17.54 -6.56
CA PRO A 6 13.04 -16.54 -7.57
C PRO A 6 11.89 -16.34 -8.57
N PRO A 7 11.25 -17.39 -9.13
CA PRO A 7 10.09 -17.23 -9.98
C PRO A 7 8.91 -16.51 -9.33
N LEU A 8 8.63 -16.79 -8.03
CA LEU A 8 7.60 -16.09 -7.29
C LEU A 8 7.93 -14.60 -7.12
N LEU A 9 9.17 -14.28 -6.77
CA LEU A 9 9.60 -12.88 -6.57
C LEU A 9 9.53 -12.07 -7.87
N VAL A 10 9.88 -12.68 -9.01
CA VAL A 10 9.71 -12.07 -10.34
C VAL A 10 8.22 -11.82 -10.63
N ALA A 11 7.35 -12.79 -10.35
CA ALA A 11 5.90 -12.62 -10.53
C ALA A 11 5.34 -11.48 -9.65
N VAL A 12 5.79 -11.38 -8.39
CA VAL A 12 5.42 -10.30 -7.49
C VAL A 12 5.88 -8.95 -8.03
N PHE A 13 7.14 -8.83 -8.42
CA PHE A 13 7.70 -7.61 -9.00
C PHE A 13 6.90 -7.13 -10.23
N ILE A 14 6.63 -8.04 -11.18
CA ILE A 14 5.88 -7.71 -12.40
C ILE A 14 4.44 -7.32 -12.07
N ASN A 15 3.77 -8.05 -11.18
CA ASN A 15 2.37 -7.79 -10.83
C ASN A 15 2.22 -6.44 -10.11
N ILE A 16 3.08 -6.18 -9.12
CA ILE A 16 3.07 -4.91 -8.37
C ILE A 16 3.48 -3.74 -9.26
N GLY A 17 4.46 -3.95 -10.15
CA GLY A 17 4.86 -2.95 -11.14
C GLY A 17 3.71 -2.59 -12.08
N GLY A 18 2.94 -3.57 -12.56
CA GLY A 18 1.74 -3.35 -13.38
C GLY A 18 0.63 -2.60 -12.62
N PHE A 19 0.41 -2.95 -11.34
CA PHE A 19 -0.56 -2.24 -10.49
C PHE A 19 -0.15 -0.79 -10.27
N SER A 20 1.07 -0.57 -9.80
CA SER A 20 1.55 0.76 -9.42
C SER A 20 1.76 1.70 -10.61
N LEU A 21 1.97 1.16 -11.82
CA LEU A 21 2.08 1.91 -13.06
C LEU A 21 0.84 2.80 -13.32
N ILE A 22 -0.34 2.37 -12.89
CA ILE A 22 -1.59 3.09 -13.12
C ILE A 22 -1.81 4.22 -12.09
N LEU A 23 -1.17 4.17 -10.93
CA LEU A 23 -1.43 5.11 -9.83
C LEU A 23 -1.30 6.59 -10.24
N PRO A 24 -0.22 7.04 -10.88
CA PRO A 24 -0.09 8.44 -11.30
C PRO A 24 -1.05 8.83 -12.44
N LEU A 25 -1.63 7.85 -13.13
CA LEU A 25 -2.53 8.11 -14.25
C LEU A 25 -3.97 8.34 -13.80
N LEU A 26 -4.39 7.75 -12.67
CA LEU A 26 -5.78 7.75 -12.23
C LEU A 26 -6.40 9.15 -12.08
N PRO A 27 -5.71 10.16 -11.50
CA PRO A 27 -6.25 11.51 -11.41
C PRO A 27 -6.58 12.09 -12.79
N PHE A 28 -5.67 11.96 -13.74
CA PHE A 28 -5.85 12.48 -15.11
C PHE A 28 -6.82 11.62 -15.93
N TYR A 29 -6.83 10.30 -15.74
CA TYR A 29 -7.81 9.41 -16.37
C TYR A 29 -9.24 9.71 -15.88
N GLY A 30 -9.41 10.11 -14.61
CA GLY A 30 -10.68 10.57 -14.08
C GLY A 30 -11.21 11.79 -14.83
N GLN A 31 -10.36 12.71 -15.23
CA GLN A 31 -10.74 13.92 -15.98
C GLN A 31 -11.34 13.61 -17.37
N VAL A 32 -10.96 12.49 -17.99
CA VAL A 32 -11.58 12.02 -19.25
C VAL A 32 -13.11 11.87 -19.11
N PHE A 33 -13.58 11.58 -17.89
CA PHE A 33 -15.00 11.47 -17.54
C PHE A 33 -15.55 12.74 -16.87
N SER A 34 -14.81 13.86 -16.87
CA SER A 34 -15.14 15.08 -16.12
C SER A 34 -15.33 14.83 -14.62
N ALA A 35 -14.58 13.87 -14.07
CA ALA A 35 -14.63 13.50 -12.66
C ALA A 35 -13.94 14.57 -11.80
N GLY A 36 -14.60 14.97 -10.71
CA GLY A 36 -14.02 15.81 -9.68
C GLY A 36 -13.13 15.02 -8.71
N PRO A 37 -12.46 15.70 -7.78
CA PRO A 37 -11.58 15.09 -6.77
C PRO A 37 -12.24 13.97 -5.96
N PHE A 38 -13.51 14.10 -5.62
CA PHE A 38 -14.26 13.04 -4.93
C PHE A 38 -14.37 11.76 -5.77
N GLU A 39 -14.75 11.89 -7.04
CA GLU A 39 -14.89 10.76 -7.96
C GLU A 39 -13.54 10.11 -8.30
N VAL A 40 -12.48 10.91 -8.42
CA VAL A 40 -11.12 10.39 -8.58
C VAL A 40 -10.72 9.57 -7.36
N ALA A 41 -10.96 10.07 -6.15
CA ALA A 41 -10.70 9.32 -4.93
C ALA A 41 -11.53 8.03 -4.82
N LEU A 42 -12.75 8.00 -5.39
CA LEU A 42 -13.56 6.77 -5.52
C LEU A 42 -12.90 5.71 -6.41
N LEU A 43 -12.18 6.09 -7.47
CA LEU A 43 -11.42 5.13 -8.30
C LEU A 43 -10.33 4.40 -7.49
N PHE A 44 -9.66 5.10 -6.57
CA PHE A 44 -8.68 4.48 -5.64
C PHE A 44 -9.38 3.62 -4.60
N ALA A 45 -10.45 4.14 -3.99
CA ALA A 45 -11.21 3.42 -2.97
C ALA A 45 -11.87 2.16 -3.53
N ALA A 46 -12.39 2.19 -4.75
CA ALA A 46 -13.03 1.06 -5.43
C ALA A 46 -12.09 -0.14 -5.58
N TYR A 47 -10.84 0.10 -5.99
CA TYR A 47 -9.83 -0.96 -6.04
C TYR A 47 -9.55 -1.52 -4.65
N SER A 48 -9.36 -0.66 -3.66
CA SER A 48 -9.11 -1.07 -2.27
C SER A 48 -10.29 -1.87 -1.69
N PHE A 49 -11.53 -1.48 -2.04
CA PHE A 49 -12.74 -2.22 -1.67
C PHE A 49 -12.71 -3.65 -2.23
N GLY A 50 -12.48 -3.80 -3.53
CA GLY A 50 -12.34 -5.13 -4.14
C GLY A 50 -11.21 -5.95 -3.51
N ASN A 51 -10.05 -5.32 -3.30
CA ASN A 51 -8.85 -5.98 -2.77
C ASN A 51 -9.07 -6.58 -1.37
N VAL A 52 -9.79 -5.91 -0.47
CA VAL A 52 -10.10 -6.44 0.88
C VAL A 52 -10.82 -7.78 0.81
N PHE A 53 -11.86 -7.85 0.00
CA PHE A 53 -12.62 -9.10 -0.18
C PHE A 53 -11.79 -10.14 -0.93
N GLY A 54 -11.00 -9.69 -1.91
CA GLY A 54 -10.10 -10.54 -2.68
C GLY A 54 -9.03 -11.22 -1.81
N GLU A 55 -8.36 -10.47 -0.93
CA GLU A 55 -7.34 -11.02 -0.02
C GLU A 55 -7.91 -12.14 0.88
N ILE A 56 -9.10 -11.94 1.44
CA ILE A 56 -9.76 -12.93 2.29
C ILE A 56 -10.16 -14.16 1.47
N TYR A 57 -10.79 -13.96 0.32
CA TYR A 57 -11.31 -15.02 -0.52
C TYR A 57 -10.19 -15.85 -1.16
N TRP A 58 -9.24 -15.19 -1.84
CA TRP A 58 -8.16 -15.86 -2.57
C TRP A 58 -7.13 -16.48 -1.65
N GLY A 59 -6.87 -15.86 -0.49
CA GLY A 59 -6.04 -16.46 0.55
C GLY A 59 -6.57 -17.85 0.92
N ARG A 60 -7.88 -17.97 1.21
CA ARG A 60 -8.53 -19.24 1.53
C ARG A 60 -8.58 -20.20 0.34
N GLN A 61 -8.95 -19.71 -0.85
CA GLN A 61 -9.01 -20.53 -2.04
C GLN A 61 -7.65 -21.12 -2.41
N SER A 62 -6.56 -20.43 -2.10
CA SER A 62 -5.22 -20.93 -2.35
C SER A 62 -4.82 -22.13 -1.49
N ASP A 63 -5.41 -22.29 -0.31
CA ASP A 63 -5.25 -23.46 0.52
C ASP A 63 -6.01 -24.69 -0.07
N ILE A 64 -7.14 -24.42 -0.77
CA ILE A 64 -8.03 -25.46 -1.33
C ILE A 64 -7.59 -25.87 -2.74
N TRP A 65 -7.34 -24.89 -3.62
CA TRP A 65 -7.04 -25.11 -5.04
C TRP A 65 -5.55 -25.25 -5.34
N GLY A 66 -4.68 -24.85 -4.38
CA GLY A 66 -3.24 -24.72 -4.52
C GLY A 66 -2.83 -23.28 -4.86
N ARG A 67 -1.66 -22.89 -4.39
CA ARG A 67 -1.14 -21.52 -4.51
C ARG A 67 -0.98 -21.11 -5.96
N ARG A 68 -0.41 -22.00 -6.80
CA ARG A 68 -0.16 -21.77 -8.21
C ARG A 68 -1.44 -21.43 -8.99
N LYS A 69 -2.48 -22.24 -8.84
CA LYS A 69 -3.74 -22.05 -9.57
C LYS A 69 -4.39 -20.70 -9.24
N VAL A 70 -4.39 -20.33 -7.97
CA VAL A 70 -4.95 -19.04 -7.54
C VAL A 70 -4.14 -17.88 -8.10
N LEU A 71 -2.81 -17.93 -8.04
CA LEU A 71 -1.96 -16.90 -8.66
C LEU A 71 -2.23 -16.75 -10.15
N LEU A 72 -2.39 -17.87 -10.87
CA LEU A 72 -2.73 -17.86 -12.30
C LEU A 72 -4.05 -17.14 -12.57
N VAL A 73 -5.13 -17.54 -11.87
CA VAL A 73 -6.45 -16.96 -12.09
C VAL A 73 -6.48 -15.47 -11.72
N THR A 74 -5.90 -15.13 -10.59
CA THR A 74 -5.92 -13.75 -10.09
C THR A 74 -5.13 -12.80 -11.00
N THR A 75 -3.91 -13.17 -11.41
CA THR A 75 -3.09 -12.34 -12.31
C THR A 75 -3.66 -12.29 -13.73
N LEU A 76 -4.28 -13.39 -14.22
CA LEU A 76 -4.94 -13.42 -15.51
C LEU A 76 -6.13 -12.44 -15.55
N VAL A 77 -7.05 -12.57 -14.59
CA VAL A 77 -8.26 -11.72 -14.56
C VAL A 77 -7.89 -10.26 -14.24
N ALA A 78 -6.92 -10.00 -13.37
CA ALA A 78 -6.39 -8.66 -13.16
C ALA A 78 -5.84 -8.07 -14.46
N GLY A 79 -5.05 -8.84 -15.22
CA GLY A 79 -4.54 -8.41 -16.52
C GLY A 79 -5.65 -8.08 -17.52
N LEU A 80 -6.66 -8.94 -17.66
CA LEU A 80 -7.81 -8.70 -18.54
C LEU A 80 -8.62 -7.48 -18.10
N SER A 81 -8.76 -7.26 -16.79
CA SER A 81 -9.49 -6.09 -16.28
C SER A 81 -8.81 -4.76 -16.60
N TYR A 82 -7.48 -4.72 -16.78
CA TYR A 82 -6.79 -3.52 -17.26
C TYR A 82 -7.17 -3.20 -18.71
N PHE A 83 -7.25 -4.20 -19.59
CA PHE A 83 -7.72 -3.97 -20.96
C PHE A 83 -9.15 -3.46 -20.97
N ALA A 84 -10.04 -4.04 -20.14
CA ALA A 84 -11.41 -3.53 -20.00
C ALA A 84 -11.42 -2.09 -19.46
N PHE A 85 -10.54 -1.75 -18.51
CA PHE A 85 -10.42 -0.41 -17.93
C PHE A 85 -10.02 0.64 -18.97
N ALA A 86 -9.12 0.30 -19.91
CA ALA A 86 -8.70 1.20 -20.98
C ALA A 86 -9.84 1.62 -21.94
N TRP A 87 -10.94 0.85 -21.98
CA TRP A 87 -12.11 1.07 -22.81
C TRP A 87 -13.38 1.36 -22.02
N ALA A 88 -13.24 1.75 -20.75
CA ALA A 88 -14.40 2.10 -19.94
C ALA A 88 -15.18 3.27 -20.57
N PRO A 89 -16.47 3.11 -20.88
CA PRO A 89 -17.24 4.17 -21.53
C PRO A 89 -17.72 5.26 -20.57
N THR A 90 -17.78 4.95 -19.28
CA THR A 90 -18.25 5.86 -18.24
C THR A 90 -17.46 5.67 -16.95
N LEU A 91 -17.46 6.69 -16.10
CA LEU A 91 -16.82 6.63 -14.78
C LEU A 91 -17.37 5.47 -13.91
N LEU A 92 -18.69 5.23 -13.95
CA LEU A 92 -19.30 4.13 -13.20
C LEU A 92 -18.73 2.77 -13.64
N VAL A 93 -18.60 2.55 -14.95
CA VAL A 93 -17.99 1.32 -15.47
C VAL A 93 -16.53 1.22 -15.08
N ALA A 94 -15.78 2.31 -15.11
CA ALA A 94 -14.40 2.36 -14.65
C ALA A 94 -14.29 1.97 -13.15
N ILE A 95 -15.16 2.50 -12.28
CA ILE A 95 -15.24 2.15 -10.85
C ILE A 95 -15.57 0.67 -10.66
N LEU A 96 -16.55 0.13 -11.39
CA LEU A 96 -16.91 -1.30 -11.30
C LEU A 96 -15.75 -2.22 -11.74
N ILE A 97 -15.05 -1.85 -12.81
CA ILE A 97 -13.85 -2.59 -13.24
C ILE A 97 -12.76 -2.50 -12.19
N ARG A 98 -12.57 -1.35 -11.53
CA ARG A 98 -11.61 -1.19 -10.43
C ARG A 98 -11.95 -2.09 -9.23
N ILE A 99 -13.23 -2.27 -8.88
CA ILE A 99 -13.66 -3.23 -7.85
C ILE A 99 -13.28 -4.66 -8.26
N VAL A 100 -13.58 -5.06 -9.49
CA VAL A 100 -13.25 -6.39 -10.02
C VAL A 100 -11.74 -6.59 -10.03
N SER A 101 -10.97 -5.64 -10.58
CA SER A 101 -9.51 -5.75 -10.61
C SER A 101 -8.91 -5.80 -9.21
N GLY A 102 -9.45 -5.03 -8.27
CA GLY A 102 -9.10 -5.09 -6.86
C GLY A 102 -9.36 -6.47 -6.24
N PHE A 103 -10.54 -7.04 -6.47
CA PHE A 103 -10.89 -8.38 -5.98
C PHE A 103 -9.91 -9.45 -6.49
N PHE A 104 -9.53 -9.41 -7.76
CA PHE A 104 -8.57 -10.33 -8.33
C PHE A 104 -7.09 -9.94 -8.07
N SER A 105 -6.81 -8.84 -7.39
CA SER A 105 -5.46 -8.48 -6.95
C SER A 105 -5.10 -8.99 -5.55
N GLY A 106 -6.00 -9.71 -4.88
CA GLY A 106 -5.79 -10.32 -3.54
C GLY A 106 -4.72 -11.42 -3.53
N THR A 107 -3.51 -11.10 -3.97
CA THR A 107 -2.41 -12.07 -4.16
C THR A 107 -1.36 -12.02 -3.06
N LEU A 108 -1.34 -10.99 -2.22
CA LEU A 108 -0.32 -10.85 -1.16
C LEU A 108 -0.40 -11.99 -0.15
N GLY A 109 -1.61 -12.33 0.32
CA GLY A 109 -1.85 -13.46 1.21
C GLY A 109 -1.43 -14.79 0.59
N VAL A 110 -1.68 -14.97 -0.71
CA VAL A 110 -1.28 -16.18 -1.45
C VAL A 110 0.24 -16.29 -1.56
N CYS A 111 0.93 -15.18 -1.89
CA CYS A 111 2.39 -15.14 -2.00
C CYS A 111 3.08 -15.38 -0.65
N THR A 112 2.61 -14.75 0.42
CA THR A 112 3.15 -14.96 1.77
C THR A 112 2.90 -16.36 2.28
N GLY A 113 1.73 -16.94 1.98
CA GLY A 113 1.42 -18.36 2.22
C GLY A 113 2.37 -19.30 1.45
N PHE A 114 2.61 -19.03 0.17
CA PHE A 114 3.56 -19.81 -0.64
C PHE A 114 4.97 -19.78 -0.03
N ILE A 115 5.44 -18.59 0.39
CA ILE A 115 6.74 -18.44 1.05
C ILE A 115 6.79 -19.26 2.35
N ALA A 116 5.72 -19.23 3.14
CA ALA A 116 5.65 -20.02 4.37
C ALA A 116 5.70 -21.54 4.10
N ASP A 117 5.12 -21.98 2.96
CA ASP A 117 5.10 -23.39 2.56
C ASP A 117 6.46 -23.90 2.05
N VAL A 118 7.30 -23.02 1.44
CA VAL A 118 8.60 -23.40 0.84
C VAL A 118 9.82 -23.01 1.68
N SER A 119 9.65 -22.20 2.74
CA SER A 119 10.75 -21.69 3.55
C SER A 119 10.78 -22.34 4.93
N PRO A 120 11.91 -22.97 5.32
CA PRO A 120 12.14 -23.39 6.70
C PRO A 120 12.00 -22.22 7.69
N PRO A 121 11.58 -22.46 8.94
CA PRO A 121 11.39 -21.41 9.94
C PRO A 121 12.61 -20.47 10.08
N GLU A 122 13.83 -21.03 10.02
CA GLU A 122 15.10 -20.31 10.21
C GLU A 122 15.39 -19.28 9.10
N THR A 123 14.92 -19.55 7.87
CA THR A 123 15.16 -18.71 6.69
C THR A 123 13.94 -17.90 6.26
N ARG A 124 12.77 -18.16 6.85
CA ARG A 124 11.49 -17.55 6.48
C ARG A 124 11.53 -16.02 6.55
N ALA A 125 12.10 -15.47 7.62
CA ALA A 125 12.24 -14.02 7.77
C ALA A 125 13.07 -13.39 6.65
N LYS A 126 14.17 -14.03 6.24
CA LYS A 126 15.01 -13.59 5.12
C LYS A 126 14.25 -13.65 3.80
N THR A 127 13.47 -14.69 3.58
CA THR A 127 12.66 -14.85 2.36
C THR A 127 11.52 -13.83 2.28
N MET A 128 10.88 -13.52 3.42
CA MET A 128 9.91 -12.42 3.50
C MET A 128 10.57 -11.05 3.22
N GLY A 129 11.83 -10.87 3.60
CA GLY A 129 12.62 -9.70 3.21
C GLY A 129 12.80 -9.58 1.70
N TYR A 130 13.10 -10.66 1.00
CA TYR A 130 13.17 -10.66 -0.46
C TYR A 130 11.83 -10.36 -1.13
N PHE A 131 10.74 -10.89 -0.58
CA PHE A 131 9.38 -10.55 -1.03
C PHE A 131 9.09 -9.05 -0.88
N GLY A 132 9.40 -8.48 0.30
CA GLY A 132 9.26 -7.05 0.54
C GLY A 132 10.11 -6.19 -0.41
N ALA A 133 11.34 -6.63 -0.73
CA ALA A 133 12.19 -5.96 -1.72
C ALA A 133 11.60 -6.01 -3.13
N ALA A 134 11.12 -7.16 -3.58
CA ALA A 134 10.47 -7.31 -4.89
C ALA A 134 9.21 -6.44 -4.99
N PHE A 135 8.39 -6.41 -3.93
CA PHE A 135 7.22 -5.54 -3.81
C PHE A 135 7.61 -4.07 -3.92
N SER A 136 8.59 -3.62 -3.12
CA SER A 136 9.03 -2.22 -3.09
C SER A 136 9.63 -1.77 -4.41
N LEU A 137 10.40 -2.62 -5.06
CA LEU A 137 10.96 -2.33 -6.40
C LEU A 137 9.84 -2.20 -7.43
N GLY A 138 8.87 -3.13 -7.47
CA GLY A 138 7.72 -3.03 -8.36
C GLY A 138 6.94 -1.74 -8.14
N PHE A 139 6.70 -1.39 -6.87
CA PHE A 139 5.98 -0.17 -6.50
C PHE A 139 6.75 1.12 -6.83
N ALA A 140 8.08 1.10 -6.79
CA ALA A 140 8.92 2.26 -7.15
C ALA A 140 9.02 2.47 -8.67
N PHE A 141 9.21 1.38 -9.43
CA PHE A 141 9.41 1.46 -10.89
C PHE A 141 8.10 1.62 -11.67
N GLY A 142 7.00 1.07 -11.17
CA GLY A 142 5.70 1.11 -11.87
C GLY A 142 5.24 2.53 -12.21
N PRO A 143 5.12 3.45 -11.25
CA PRO A 143 4.67 4.82 -11.50
C PRO A 143 5.55 5.59 -12.49
N VAL A 144 6.86 5.39 -12.42
CA VAL A 144 7.82 5.99 -13.37
C VAL A 144 7.55 5.50 -14.79
N LEU A 145 7.40 4.19 -14.95
CA LEU A 145 7.08 3.60 -16.24
C LEU A 145 5.72 4.09 -16.74
N GLY A 146 4.72 4.19 -15.86
CA GLY A 146 3.39 4.72 -16.18
C GLY A 146 3.43 6.16 -16.70
N GLY A 147 4.16 7.04 -16.01
CA GLY A 147 4.35 8.43 -16.44
C GLY A 147 5.12 8.56 -17.75
N LEU A 148 6.20 7.78 -17.93
CA LEU A 148 6.97 7.78 -19.18
C LEU A 148 6.17 7.30 -20.41
N LEU A 149 5.20 6.43 -20.20
CA LEU A 149 4.32 5.92 -21.25
C LEU A 149 3.07 6.76 -21.46
N ALA A 150 2.74 7.63 -20.52
CA ALA A 150 1.60 8.54 -20.62
C ALA A 150 1.88 9.63 -21.66
N GLY A 151 0.85 10.02 -22.42
CA GLY A 151 0.91 11.21 -23.26
C GLY A 151 0.82 12.51 -22.44
N GLU A 152 1.22 13.62 -23.03
CA GLU A 152 1.19 14.94 -22.40
C GLU A 152 -0.25 15.50 -22.25
N THR A 153 -1.20 14.97 -22.99
CA THR A 153 -2.60 15.45 -23.00
C THR A 153 -3.53 14.51 -22.23
N ALA A 154 -4.47 15.09 -21.49
CA ALA A 154 -5.46 14.34 -20.71
C ALA A 154 -6.63 13.83 -21.59
N VAL A 155 -6.30 13.09 -22.65
CA VAL A 155 -7.30 12.40 -23.51
C VAL A 155 -7.22 10.89 -23.31
N ALA A 156 -8.33 10.18 -23.51
CA ALA A 156 -8.41 8.74 -23.26
C ALA A 156 -7.32 7.94 -23.98
N GLU A 157 -6.96 8.33 -25.20
CA GLU A 157 -5.92 7.69 -26.02
C GLU A 157 -4.56 7.71 -25.35
N SER A 158 -4.21 8.81 -24.67
CA SER A 158 -2.91 9.00 -23.99
C SER A 158 -2.69 8.01 -22.85
N PHE A 159 -3.78 7.49 -22.25
CA PHE A 159 -3.71 6.56 -21.14
C PHE A 159 -3.83 5.10 -21.54
N ARG A 160 -4.23 4.79 -22.79
CA ARG A 160 -4.41 3.40 -23.25
C ARG A 160 -3.10 2.62 -23.24
N LEU A 161 -2.02 3.21 -23.76
CA LEU A 161 -0.73 2.53 -23.84
C LEU A 161 -0.22 2.09 -22.45
N PRO A 162 -0.08 2.97 -21.44
CA PRO A 162 0.35 2.54 -20.11
C PRO A 162 -0.60 1.53 -19.47
N ILE A 163 -1.92 1.65 -19.64
CA ILE A 163 -2.89 0.68 -19.13
C ILE A 163 -2.73 -0.69 -19.83
N TYR A 164 -2.47 -0.72 -21.15
CA TYR A 164 -2.17 -1.96 -21.86
C TYR A 164 -0.88 -2.60 -21.40
N VAL A 165 0.15 -1.79 -21.12
CA VAL A 165 1.42 -2.28 -20.56
C VAL A 165 1.18 -2.89 -19.18
N ALA A 166 0.39 -2.26 -18.31
CA ALA A 166 0.03 -2.82 -17.02
C ALA A 166 -0.72 -4.17 -17.16
N GLY A 167 -1.68 -4.23 -18.09
CA GLY A 167 -2.38 -5.47 -18.45
C GLY A 167 -1.44 -6.54 -18.98
N GLY A 168 -0.57 -6.18 -19.91
CA GLY A 168 0.46 -7.06 -20.49
C GLY A 168 1.43 -7.61 -19.44
N LEU A 169 1.90 -6.77 -18.51
CA LEU A 169 2.74 -7.20 -17.39
C LEU A 169 2.01 -8.21 -16.50
N SER A 170 0.73 -7.96 -16.17
CA SER A 170 -0.07 -8.88 -15.36
C SER A 170 -0.29 -10.23 -16.07
N LEU A 171 -0.56 -10.22 -17.38
CA LEU A 171 -0.65 -11.43 -18.20
C LEU A 171 0.70 -12.14 -18.31
N ALA A 172 1.80 -11.41 -18.43
CA ALA A 172 3.16 -11.97 -18.44
C ALA A 172 3.49 -12.64 -17.10
N ALA A 173 3.09 -12.02 -15.97
CA ALA A 173 3.22 -12.63 -14.64
C ALA A 173 2.41 -13.94 -14.54
N SER A 174 1.18 -13.96 -15.10
CA SER A 174 0.35 -15.17 -15.17
C SER A 174 1.03 -16.27 -16.00
N ALA A 175 1.47 -15.94 -17.20
CA ALA A 175 2.17 -16.89 -18.08
C ALA A 175 3.48 -17.40 -17.44
N TRP A 176 4.22 -16.54 -16.77
CA TRP A 176 5.42 -16.91 -16.00
C TRP A 176 5.10 -17.88 -14.86
N CYS A 177 4.07 -17.58 -14.05
CA CYS A 177 3.61 -18.49 -13.00
C CYS A 177 3.17 -19.84 -13.58
N TRP A 178 2.50 -19.84 -14.74
CA TRP A 178 2.10 -21.06 -15.42
C TRP A 178 3.29 -21.90 -15.87
N ALA A 179 4.31 -21.29 -16.46
CA ALA A 179 5.46 -21.96 -17.04
C ALA A 179 6.45 -22.48 -15.98
N VAL A 180 6.71 -21.70 -14.93
CA VAL A 180 7.85 -21.90 -14.03
C VAL A 180 7.44 -22.26 -12.60
N LEU A 181 6.31 -21.74 -12.09
CA LEU A 181 5.90 -21.98 -10.71
C LEU A 181 5.26 -23.37 -10.55
N LYS A 182 5.72 -24.11 -9.56
CA LYS A 182 5.13 -25.41 -9.14
C LYS A 182 4.60 -25.28 -7.73
N ASP A 183 3.46 -25.93 -7.43
CA ASP A 183 2.94 -25.97 -6.06
C ASP A 183 3.97 -26.59 -5.12
N ALA A 184 4.09 -26.00 -3.94
CA ALA A 184 5.04 -26.43 -2.92
C ALA A 184 4.53 -27.62 -2.12
N VAL A 185 3.23 -27.59 -1.81
CA VAL A 185 2.51 -28.56 -0.99
C VAL A 185 1.23 -28.93 -1.73
N PRO A 186 0.79 -30.20 -1.69
CA PRO A 186 -0.52 -30.57 -2.21
C PRO A 186 -1.63 -29.73 -1.55
N PRO A 187 -2.67 -29.37 -2.31
CA PRO A 187 -3.80 -28.62 -1.75
C PRO A 187 -4.37 -29.35 -0.53
N LEU A 188 -4.65 -28.63 0.54
CA LEU A 188 -5.17 -29.21 1.79
C LEU A 188 -6.61 -29.73 1.65
N GLY A 189 -7.31 -29.41 0.56
CA GLY A 189 -8.70 -29.83 0.30
C GLY A 189 -9.75 -29.18 1.22
N LYS A 190 -9.32 -28.62 2.35
CA LYS A 190 -10.16 -27.85 3.29
C LYS A 190 -9.45 -26.54 3.61
N GLY A 191 -10.16 -25.41 3.48
CA GLY A 191 -9.63 -24.12 3.90
C GLY A 191 -9.41 -24.07 5.41
N ARG A 192 -8.40 -23.29 5.86
CA ARG A 192 -8.22 -22.99 7.28
C ARG A 192 -9.45 -22.25 7.82
N ASP A 193 -9.80 -22.53 9.07
CA ASP A 193 -10.81 -21.75 9.76
C ASP A 193 -10.41 -20.28 9.78
N LEU A 194 -11.37 -19.40 9.46
CA LEU A 194 -11.13 -17.97 9.51
C LEU A 194 -10.78 -17.57 10.94
N PRO A 195 -9.77 -16.70 11.14
CA PRO A 195 -9.50 -16.14 12.45
C PRO A 195 -10.78 -15.51 13.01
N LYS A 196 -11.08 -15.77 14.27
CA LYS A 196 -12.20 -15.11 14.97
C LYS A 196 -11.82 -13.64 15.23
N TYR A 197 -12.07 -12.78 14.27
CA TYR A 197 -11.74 -11.35 14.34
C TYR A 197 -12.33 -10.66 15.58
N SER A 198 -13.50 -11.11 16.07
CA SER A 198 -14.11 -10.60 17.29
C SER A 198 -13.24 -10.83 18.53
N GLU A 199 -12.62 -12.00 18.66
CA GLU A 199 -11.70 -12.31 19.76
C GLU A 199 -10.40 -11.50 19.65
N GLY A 200 -9.87 -11.34 18.43
CA GLY A 200 -8.71 -10.48 18.14
C GLY A 200 -8.97 -9.01 18.52
N LEU A 201 -10.14 -8.49 18.14
CA LEU A 201 -10.55 -7.11 18.46
C LEU A 201 -10.71 -6.91 19.97
N ALA A 202 -11.33 -7.86 20.66
CA ALA A 202 -11.47 -7.82 22.11
C ALA A 202 -10.11 -7.85 22.83
N PHE A 203 -9.16 -8.63 22.31
CA PHE A 203 -7.78 -8.66 22.81
C PHE A 203 -7.07 -7.32 22.61
N VAL A 204 -7.11 -6.75 21.41
CA VAL A 204 -6.47 -5.46 21.07
C VAL A 204 -7.04 -4.34 21.95
N ARG A 205 -8.37 -4.29 22.13
CA ARG A 205 -9.03 -3.27 22.99
C ARG A 205 -8.57 -3.30 24.44
N ARG A 206 -8.19 -4.47 24.96
CA ARG A 206 -7.69 -4.62 26.34
C ARG A 206 -6.21 -4.25 26.49
N GLN A 207 -5.50 -4.05 25.39
CA GLN A 207 -4.07 -3.75 25.38
C GLN A 207 -3.84 -2.31 24.91
N PRO A 208 -3.58 -1.35 25.84
CA PRO A 208 -3.48 0.06 25.47
C PRO A 208 -2.40 0.37 24.43
N LEU A 209 -1.29 -0.35 24.43
CA LEU A 209 -0.23 -0.18 23.44
C LEU A 209 -0.69 -0.64 22.06
N LEU A 210 -1.30 -1.83 21.96
CA LEU A 210 -1.75 -2.37 20.69
C LEU A 210 -2.84 -1.48 20.07
N LEU A 211 -3.78 -0.99 20.88
CA LEU A 211 -4.82 -0.07 20.39
C LEU A 211 -4.22 1.21 19.80
N ARG A 212 -3.18 1.79 20.45
CA ARG A 212 -2.47 2.96 19.89
C ARG A 212 -1.80 2.65 18.56
N LEU A 213 -1.14 1.49 18.45
CA LEU A 213 -0.51 1.07 17.19
C LEU A 213 -1.51 0.87 16.07
N PHE A 214 -2.72 0.37 16.38
CA PHE A 214 -3.83 0.29 15.41
C PHE A 214 -4.27 1.68 14.93
N VAL A 215 -4.46 2.63 15.84
CA VAL A 215 -4.82 4.02 15.48
C VAL A 215 -3.72 4.66 14.63
N ILE A 216 -2.45 4.50 14.99
CA ILE A 216 -1.30 5.01 14.24
C ILE A 216 -1.29 4.43 12.83
N SER A 217 -1.43 3.11 12.71
CA SER A 217 -1.40 2.43 11.41
C SER A 217 -2.61 2.82 10.55
N PHE A 218 -3.82 2.79 11.08
CA PHE A 218 -5.04 3.16 10.39
C PHE A 218 -4.98 4.59 9.84
N CYS A 219 -4.79 5.57 10.72
CA CYS A 219 -4.79 6.97 10.31
C CYS A 219 -3.66 7.29 9.34
N GLY A 220 -2.47 6.73 9.57
CA GLY A 220 -1.34 7.00 8.71
C GLY A 220 -1.49 6.41 7.32
N ILE A 221 -1.89 5.13 7.19
CA ILE A 221 -2.16 4.51 5.89
C ILE A 221 -3.31 5.21 5.16
N ALA A 222 -4.38 5.55 5.88
CA ALA A 222 -5.53 6.25 5.32
C ALA A 222 -5.15 7.65 4.79
N THR A 223 -4.38 8.41 5.57
CA THR A 223 -3.91 9.74 5.16
C THR A 223 -2.96 9.65 3.96
N PHE A 224 -2.01 8.70 3.98
CA PHE A 224 -1.10 8.49 2.86
C PHE A 224 -1.86 8.16 1.58
N ALA A 225 -2.79 7.19 1.62
CA ALA A 225 -3.61 6.82 0.46
C ALA A 225 -4.49 7.98 -0.04
N SER A 226 -4.94 8.86 0.87
CA SER A 226 -5.69 10.06 0.49
C SER A 226 -4.82 11.07 -0.25
N MET A 227 -3.58 11.29 0.21
CA MET A 227 -2.63 12.16 -0.48
C MET A 227 -2.28 11.61 -1.86
N GLU A 228 -2.02 10.30 -1.95
CA GLU A 228 -1.75 9.62 -3.22
C GLU A 228 -2.89 9.83 -4.23
N ALA A 229 -4.14 9.77 -3.78
CA ALA A 229 -5.31 9.93 -4.63
C ALA A 229 -5.50 11.37 -5.17
N ILE A 230 -5.16 12.39 -4.38
CA ILE A 230 -5.40 13.81 -4.74
C ILE A 230 -4.16 14.52 -5.28
N TYR A 231 -2.95 13.96 -5.06
CA TYR A 231 -1.69 14.65 -5.39
C TYR A 231 -1.58 15.00 -6.87
N GLY A 232 -2.06 14.12 -7.75
CA GLY A 232 -2.07 14.40 -9.19
C GLY A 232 -2.87 15.64 -9.56
N LEU A 233 -4.09 15.77 -9.02
CA LEU A 233 -4.93 16.94 -9.23
C LEU A 233 -4.31 18.21 -8.63
N TRP A 234 -3.79 18.10 -7.41
CA TRP A 234 -3.15 19.21 -6.72
C TRP A 234 -1.90 19.70 -7.46
N SER A 235 -1.07 18.77 -7.96
CA SER A 235 0.16 19.13 -8.68
C SER A 235 -0.13 19.71 -10.07
N GLU A 236 -1.19 19.27 -10.72
CA GLU A 236 -1.68 19.85 -11.97
C GLU A 236 -2.12 21.30 -11.74
N GLU A 237 -2.96 21.59 -10.73
CA GLU A 237 -3.44 22.95 -10.42
C GLU A 237 -2.32 23.90 -9.99
N ASN A 238 -1.32 23.42 -9.23
CA ASN A 238 -0.26 24.28 -8.69
C ASN A 238 0.96 24.42 -9.59
N PHE A 239 1.29 23.38 -10.37
CA PHE A 239 2.53 23.31 -11.15
C PHE A 239 2.27 23.09 -12.65
N GLY A 240 1.03 22.81 -13.06
CA GLY A 240 0.69 22.44 -14.44
C GLY A 240 1.25 21.07 -14.83
N TRP A 241 1.48 20.18 -13.85
CA TRP A 241 2.05 18.88 -14.12
C TRP A 241 1.09 17.97 -14.89
N SER A 242 1.64 17.29 -15.89
CA SER A 242 0.99 16.21 -16.61
C SER A 242 1.16 14.87 -15.87
N ALA A 243 0.52 13.83 -16.39
CA ALA A 243 0.73 12.45 -15.89
C ALA A 243 2.20 12.01 -16.05
N HIS A 244 2.90 12.51 -17.07
CA HIS A 244 4.34 12.27 -17.26
C HIS A 244 5.17 12.89 -16.13
N ASP A 245 4.95 14.17 -15.80
CA ASP A 245 5.68 14.87 -14.74
C ASP A 245 5.42 14.22 -13.38
N LEU A 246 4.16 13.86 -13.12
CA LEU A 246 3.78 13.14 -11.91
C LEU A 246 4.48 11.79 -11.80
N GLY A 247 4.57 11.03 -12.90
CA GLY A 247 5.31 9.77 -12.95
C GLY A 247 6.78 9.94 -12.58
N LEU A 248 7.43 11.00 -13.07
CA LEU A 248 8.81 11.34 -12.70
C LEU A 248 8.91 11.74 -11.22
N ALA A 249 7.95 12.50 -10.68
CA ALA A 249 7.91 12.85 -9.26
C ALA A 249 7.79 11.61 -8.35
N PHE A 250 7.11 10.57 -8.80
CA PHE A 250 7.05 9.28 -8.10
C PHE A 250 8.42 8.58 -7.99
N LEU A 251 9.41 8.95 -8.81
CA LEU A 251 10.78 8.48 -8.63
C LEU A 251 11.36 8.94 -7.30
N ALA A 252 11.12 10.19 -6.92
CA ALA A 252 11.54 10.72 -5.62
C ALA A 252 10.79 10.00 -4.47
N LEU A 253 9.51 9.74 -4.65
CA LEU A 253 8.70 8.96 -3.71
C LEU A 253 9.30 7.55 -3.53
N GLY A 254 9.56 6.83 -4.61
CA GLY A 254 10.18 5.50 -4.59
C GLY A 254 11.57 5.53 -3.95
N THR A 255 12.41 6.50 -4.33
CA THR A 255 13.76 6.67 -3.79
C THR A 255 13.72 6.98 -2.29
N GLY A 256 12.85 7.89 -1.84
CA GLY A 256 12.64 8.19 -0.42
C GLY A 256 12.28 6.95 0.39
N GLY A 257 11.37 6.13 -0.13
CA GLY A 257 10.99 4.85 0.49
C GLY A 257 12.14 3.84 0.57
N LEU A 258 12.89 3.67 -0.50
CA LEU A 258 14.05 2.77 -0.54
C LEU A 258 15.16 3.22 0.42
N LEU A 259 15.50 4.50 0.43
CA LEU A 259 16.48 5.06 1.35
C LEU A 259 16.05 4.87 2.81
N ALA A 260 14.77 5.11 3.12
CA ALA A 260 14.24 4.89 4.45
C ALA A 260 14.38 3.42 4.88
N GLN A 261 14.01 2.48 4.03
CA GLN A 261 14.01 1.05 4.35
C GLN A 261 15.41 0.42 4.36
N LEU A 262 16.29 0.80 3.43
CA LEU A 262 17.60 0.15 3.31
C LEU A 262 18.68 0.82 4.16
N VAL A 263 18.59 2.14 4.35
CA VAL A 263 19.65 2.94 4.96
C VAL A 263 19.26 3.46 6.33
N LEU A 264 18.05 4.00 6.50
CA LEU A 264 17.70 4.78 7.69
C LEU A 264 17.07 3.93 8.81
N ILE A 265 16.15 2.99 8.49
CA ILE A 265 15.35 2.31 9.52
C ILE A 265 16.22 1.49 10.49
N GLY A 266 17.20 0.75 9.98
CA GLY A 266 18.09 -0.09 10.80
C GLY A 266 18.84 0.70 11.88
N PRO A 267 19.67 1.69 11.49
CA PRO A 267 20.41 2.53 12.44
C PRO A 267 19.49 3.33 13.37
N LEU A 268 18.37 3.86 12.89
CA LEU A 268 17.43 4.62 13.71
C LEU A 268 16.75 3.73 14.77
N VAL A 269 16.32 2.53 14.40
CA VAL A 269 15.72 1.57 15.35
C VAL A 269 16.76 1.10 16.36
N ALA A 270 18.00 0.83 15.94
CA ALA A 270 19.06 0.43 16.84
C ALA A 270 19.39 1.52 17.88
N ARG A 271 19.34 2.80 17.48
CA ARG A 271 19.69 3.94 18.37
C ARG A 271 18.52 4.41 19.23
N PHE A 272 17.31 4.49 18.67
CA PHE A 272 16.16 5.14 19.31
C PHE A 272 15.04 4.16 19.70
N GLY A 273 15.03 2.95 19.16
CA GLY A 273 13.95 1.97 19.29
C GLY A 273 12.75 2.27 18.36
N GLU A 274 11.92 1.25 18.10
CA GLU A 274 10.81 1.31 17.15
C GLU A 274 9.82 2.43 17.47
N ALA A 275 9.45 2.62 18.74
CA ALA A 275 8.44 3.60 19.12
C ALA A 275 8.84 5.06 18.82
N ARG A 276 10.13 5.42 19.04
CA ARG A 276 10.63 6.75 18.69
C ARG A 276 10.81 6.93 17.19
N VAL A 277 11.16 5.86 16.46
CA VAL A 277 11.23 5.88 14.98
C VAL A 277 9.85 6.13 14.37
N ILE A 278 8.78 5.59 14.96
CA ILE A 278 7.40 5.91 14.55
C ILE A 278 7.14 7.41 14.69
N VAL A 279 7.51 8.03 15.81
CA VAL A 279 7.31 9.48 16.02
C VAL A 279 8.12 10.30 15.01
N ILE A 280 9.38 9.94 14.76
CA ILE A 280 10.22 10.60 13.75
C ILE A 280 9.57 10.51 12.36
N GLY A 281 9.11 9.32 11.96
CA GLY A 281 8.46 9.12 10.68
C GLY A 281 7.17 9.92 10.53
N LEU A 282 6.33 9.95 11.57
CA LEU A 282 5.11 10.78 11.58
C LEU A 282 5.42 12.28 11.54
N ALA A 283 6.49 12.74 12.22
CA ALA A 283 6.92 14.13 12.16
C ALA A 283 7.35 14.54 10.75
N LEU A 284 8.15 13.71 10.06
CA LEU A 284 8.55 13.96 8.67
C LEU A 284 7.34 14.03 7.74
N LEU A 285 6.36 13.15 7.95
CA LEU A 285 5.13 13.10 7.19
C LEU A 285 4.28 14.35 7.41
N ALA A 286 4.09 14.77 8.66
CA ALA A 286 3.35 15.99 9.01
C ALA A 286 4.04 17.26 8.46
N VAL A 287 5.36 17.37 8.60
CA VAL A 287 6.15 18.50 8.07
C VAL A 287 6.02 18.59 6.55
N SER A 288 6.15 17.45 5.85
CA SER A 288 5.95 17.41 4.41
C SER A 288 4.55 17.91 4.01
N MET A 289 3.51 17.46 4.71
CA MET A 289 2.14 17.88 4.42
C MET A 289 1.89 19.38 4.68
N VAL A 290 2.49 19.95 5.72
CA VAL A 290 2.37 21.41 6.00
C VAL A 290 3.11 22.21 4.94
N LEU A 291 4.30 21.77 4.54
CA LEU A 291 5.15 22.53 3.62
C LEU A 291 4.68 22.44 2.16
N GLN A 292 4.00 21.35 1.79
CA GLN A 292 3.56 21.12 0.41
C GLN A 292 2.72 22.30 -0.16
N PRO A 293 1.65 22.78 0.50
CA PRO A 293 0.87 23.90 0.01
C PRO A 293 1.52 25.26 0.24
N VAL A 294 2.54 25.36 1.11
CA VAL A 294 3.24 26.61 1.41
C VAL A 294 4.34 26.92 0.39
N ILE A 295 5.14 25.90 0.05
CA ILE A 295 6.27 26.06 -0.87
C ILE A 295 5.84 25.60 -2.27
N ARG A 296 5.37 26.54 -3.08
CA ARG A 296 4.79 26.27 -4.41
C ARG A 296 5.85 26.32 -5.52
N LEU A 297 6.91 25.52 -5.36
CA LEU A 297 7.94 25.33 -6.39
C LEU A 297 7.89 23.88 -6.90
N PRO A 298 7.96 23.62 -8.21
CA PRO A 298 7.92 22.26 -8.74
C PRO A 298 8.95 21.31 -8.09
N ILE A 299 10.18 21.81 -7.89
CA ILE A 299 11.23 21.02 -7.23
C ILE A 299 10.90 20.70 -5.76
N SER A 300 10.25 21.61 -5.04
CA SER A 300 9.82 21.34 -3.66
C SER A 300 8.70 20.29 -3.63
N GLY A 301 7.80 20.30 -4.62
CA GLY A 301 6.80 19.25 -4.80
C GLY A 301 7.44 17.86 -4.85
N VAL A 302 8.45 17.67 -5.67
CA VAL A 302 9.21 16.43 -5.80
C VAL A 302 9.90 16.04 -4.48
N LEU A 303 10.65 16.98 -3.87
CA LEU A 303 11.42 16.71 -2.65
C LEU A 303 10.52 16.40 -1.45
N LEU A 304 9.41 17.11 -1.29
CA LEU A 304 8.46 16.92 -0.21
C LEU A 304 7.69 15.60 -0.37
N MET A 305 7.41 15.14 -1.59
CA MET A 305 6.89 13.78 -1.82
C MET A 305 7.89 12.69 -1.40
N GLY A 306 9.16 12.87 -1.71
CA GLY A 306 10.23 11.99 -1.21
C GLY A 306 10.30 11.96 0.32
N LEU A 307 10.18 13.14 0.95
CA LEU A 307 10.18 13.28 2.42
C LEU A 307 8.94 12.61 3.04
N LEU A 308 7.76 12.78 2.44
CA LEU A 308 6.50 12.16 2.84
C LEU A 308 6.63 10.64 2.85
N MET A 309 7.17 10.06 1.76
CA MET A 309 7.37 8.61 1.65
C MET A 309 8.45 8.11 2.61
N THR A 310 9.50 8.90 2.85
CA THR A 310 10.52 8.58 3.85
C THR A 310 9.88 8.45 5.23
N GLY A 311 9.07 9.42 5.64
CA GLY A 311 8.32 9.40 6.90
C GLY A 311 7.39 8.18 7.00
N HIS A 312 6.62 7.91 5.93
CA HIS A 312 5.77 6.73 5.83
C HIS A 312 6.56 5.42 6.00
N SER A 313 7.66 5.27 5.26
CA SER A 313 8.49 4.05 5.26
C SER A 313 9.26 3.83 6.56
N LEU A 314 9.44 4.85 7.39
CA LEU A 314 9.96 4.70 8.76
C LEU A 314 8.86 4.31 9.75
N ALA A 315 7.71 4.99 9.72
CA ALA A 315 6.68 4.83 10.74
C ALA A 315 5.96 3.48 10.65
N PHE A 316 5.56 3.02 9.45
CA PHE A 316 4.68 1.86 9.34
C PHE A 316 5.35 0.51 9.54
N PRO A 317 6.54 0.22 8.96
CA PRO A 317 7.27 -1.01 9.29
C PRO A 317 7.65 -1.09 10.78
N ALA A 318 8.06 0.03 11.38
CA ALA A 318 8.35 0.08 12.81
C ALA A 318 7.11 -0.18 13.67
N SER A 319 5.93 0.33 13.27
CA SER A 319 4.64 0.07 13.94
C SER A 319 4.26 -1.42 13.84
N GLY A 320 4.41 -2.04 12.67
CA GLY A 320 4.18 -3.47 12.48
C GLY A 320 5.13 -4.35 13.30
N ALA A 321 6.41 -4.01 13.35
CA ALA A 321 7.40 -4.71 14.15
C ALA A 321 7.09 -4.61 15.67
N LEU A 322 6.75 -3.41 16.14
CA LEU A 322 6.39 -3.18 17.53
C LEU A 322 5.10 -3.92 17.91
N LEU A 323 4.09 -3.94 17.02
CA LEU A 323 2.86 -4.71 17.19
C LEU A 323 3.18 -6.21 17.33
N SER A 324 3.96 -6.76 16.42
CA SER A 324 4.34 -8.18 16.41
C SER A 324 5.05 -8.59 17.68
N ARG A 325 6.01 -7.79 18.15
CA ARG A 325 6.78 -8.05 19.40
C ARG A 325 5.94 -8.04 20.67
N ASN A 326 4.87 -7.24 20.69
CA ASN A 326 3.98 -7.09 21.86
C ASN A 326 2.70 -7.95 21.75
N THR A 327 2.65 -8.86 20.77
CA THR A 327 1.56 -9.81 20.59
C THR A 327 2.04 -11.23 20.87
N PRO A 328 1.35 -12.02 21.71
CA PRO A 328 1.69 -13.43 21.96
C PRO A 328 1.73 -14.22 20.64
N PRO A 329 2.65 -15.20 20.50
CA PRO A 329 2.83 -15.98 19.26
C PRO A 329 1.54 -16.59 18.72
N GLU A 330 0.66 -17.07 19.63
CA GLU A 330 -0.61 -17.72 19.29
C GLU A 330 -1.63 -16.75 18.65
N ARG A 331 -1.48 -15.44 18.91
CA ARG A 331 -2.38 -14.38 18.45
C ARG A 331 -1.76 -13.48 17.38
N GLN A 332 -0.49 -13.67 17.05
CA GLN A 332 0.25 -12.80 16.13
C GLN A 332 -0.42 -12.72 14.76
N GLY A 333 -0.80 -13.87 14.18
CA GLY A 333 -1.47 -13.92 12.88
C GLY A 333 -2.82 -13.21 12.89
N SER A 334 -3.66 -13.42 13.91
CA SER A 334 -4.98 -12.76 14.01
C SER A 334 -4.87 -11.26 14.25
N THR A 335 -3.90 -10.82 15.07
CA THR A 335 -3.69 -9.39 15.36
C THR A 335 -3.14 -8.64 14.14
N MET A 336 -2.15 -9.22 13.43
CA MET A 336 -1.62 -8.64 12.19
C MET A 336 -2.69 -8.61 11.08
N GLY A 337 -3.46 -9.67 10.93
CA GLY A 337 -4.58 -9.71 9.99
C GLY A 337 -5.64 -8.65 10.28
N LEU A 338 -5.98 -8.44 11.56
CA LEU A 338 -6.91 -7.39 11.97
C LEU A 338 -6.36 -6.00 11.68
N MET A 339 -5.06 -5.75 11.88
CA MET A 339 -4.42 -4.48 11.54
C MET A 339 -4.47 -4.24 10.03
N MET A 340 -4.19 -5.25 9.20
CA MET A 340 -4.30 -5.13 7.74
C MET A 340 -5.73 -4.85 7.29
N ALA A 341 -6.73 -5.51 7.90
CA ALA A 341 -8.14 -5.23 7.63
C ALA A 341 -8.54 -3.79 8.02
N SER A 342 -8.07 -3.31 9.17
CA SER A 342 -8.26 -1.94 9.61
C SER A 342 -7.66 -0.92 8.62
N ASN A 343 -6.41 -1.15 8.19
CA ASN A 343 -5.73 -0.31 7.20
C ASN A 343 -6.47 -0.29 5.85
N ALA A 344 -7.02 -1.41 5.45
CA ALA A 344 -7.80 -1.52 4.23
C ALA A 344 -9.11 -0.71 4.30
N VAL A 345 -9.81 -0.73 5.45
CA VAL A 345 -10.97 0.16 5.68
C VAL A 345 -10.55 1.63 5.57
N GLY A 346 -9.39 2.00 6.13
CA GLY A 346 -8.85 3.36 6.00
C GLY A 346 -8.69 3.79 4.54
N ARG A 347 -8.13 2.92 3.70
CA ARG A 347 -7.96 3.18 2.26
C ARG A 347 -9.26 3.24 1.46
N ILE A 348 -10.36 2.69 1.98
CA ILE A 348 -11.67 2.75 1.32
C ILE A 348 -12.39 4.04 1.70
N VAL A 349 -12.40 4.39 2.98
CA VAL A 349 -13.29 5.43 3.53
C VAL A 349 -12.67 6.82 3.47
N VAL A 350 -11.36 6.93 3.76
CA VAL A 350 -10.74 8.24 3.97
C VAL A 350 -10.39 8.97 2.67
N PRO A 351 -9.89 8.34 1.60
CA PRO A 351 -9.61 9.05 0.35
C PRO A 351 -10.84 9.76 -0.25
N PRO A 352 -12.03 9.17 -0.34
CA PRO A 352 -13.22 9.91 -0.79
C PRO A 352 -13.58 11.10 0.10
N ALA A 353 -13.39 10.99 1.43
CA ALA A 353 -13.61 12.10 2.33
C ALA A 353 -12.62 13.25 2.07
N PHE A 354 -11.36 12.95 1.76
CA PHE A 354 -10.36 13.94 1.38
C PHE A 354 -10.65 14.54 0.00
N GLY A 355 -11.15 13.76 -0.97
CA GLY A 355 -11.67 14.28 -2.22
C GLY A 355 -12.80 15.28 -2.00
N LEU A 356 -13.73 14.98 -1.12
CA LEU A 356 -14.83 15.89 -0.77
C LEU A 356 -14.34 17.17 -0.06
N ILE A 357 -13.29 17.08 0.78
CA ILE A 357 -12.65 18.23 1.40
C ILE A 357 -11.99 19.10 0.33
N TYR A 358 -11.34 18.50 -0.64
CA TYR A 358 -10.75 19.18 -1.80
C TYR A 358 -11.82 19.96 -2.58
N ASP A 359 -12.95 19.31 -2.93
CA ASP A 359 -14.04 19.92 -3.70
C ASP A 359 -14.70 21.10 -2.96
N ARG A 360 -14.86 21.00 -1.62
CA ARG A 360 -15.64 22.00 -0.86
C ARG A 360 -14.81 23.08 -0.22
N LEU A 361 -13.57 22.78 0.19
CA LEU A 361 -12.72 23.66 0.96
C LEU A 361 -11.48 24.13 0.19
N GLY A 362 -11.30 23.65 -1.05
CA GLY A 362 -10.20 24.01 -1.93
C GLY A 362 -9.02 23.04 -1.88
N HIS A 363 -8.16 23.15 -2.87
CA HIS A 363 -7.09 22.18 -3.18
C HIS A 363 -6.05 22.01 -2.07
N ASP A 364 -5.83 23.02 -1.23
CA ASP A 364 -4.84 22.97 -0.14
C ASP A 364 -5.42 22.35 1.15
N ALA A 365 -6.74 22.39 1.33
CA ALA A 365 -7.39 21.97 2.56
C ALA A 365 -7.08 20.52 2.98
N PRO A 366 -7.04 19.52 2.08
CA PRO A 366 -6.68 18.15 2.43
C PRO A 366 -5.28 18.02 3.03
N TRP A 367 -4.32 18.85 2.59
CA TRP A 367 -2.96 18.85 3.13
C TRP A 367 -2.94 19.26 4.60
N TYR A 368 -3.64 20.34 4.94
CA TYR A 368 -3.72 20.82 6.33
C TYR A 368 -4.52 19.88 7.21
N VAL A 369 -5.63 19.32 6.71
CA VAL A 369 -6.41 18.31 7.44
C VAL A 369 -5.58 17.04 7.69
N GLY A 370 -4.85 16.57 6.68
CA GLY A 370 -3.94 15.44 6.81
C GLY A 370 -2.81 15.71 7.81
N ALA A 371 -2.18 16.88 7.73
CA ALA A 371 -1.14 17.30 8.68
C ALA A 371 -1.68 17.35 10.13
N GLY A 372 -2.88 17.90 10.32
CA GLY A 372 -3.56 17.94 11.62
C GLY A 372 -3.82 16.54 12.16
N LEU A 373 -4.37 15.64 11.33
CA LEU A 373 -4.61 14.25 11.70
C LEU A 373 -3.32 13.52 12.07
N ILE A 374 -2.26 13.64 11.27
CA ILE A 374 -0.97 13.02 11.57
C ILE A 374 -0.33 13.60 12.83
N SER A 375 -0.49 14.90 13.08
CA SER A 375 -0.01 15.54 14.32
C SER A 375 -0.73 14.98 15.55
N LEU A 376 -2.04 14.76 15.48
CA LEU A 376 -2.81 14.09 16.55
C LEU A 376 -2.32 12.63 16.75
N VAL A 377 -2.10 11.91 15.66
CA VAL A 377 -1.56 10.54 15.70
C VAL A 377 -0.14 10.52 16.28
N MET A 378 0.66 11.54 16.03
CA MET A 378 2.00 11.69 16.63
C MET A 378 1.92 11.83 18.16
N LEU A 379 0.90 12.51 18.71
CA LEU A 379 0.65 12.54 20.15
C LEU A 379 0.31 11.14 20.70
N VAL A 380 -0.49 10.37 19.95
CA VAL A 380 -0.79 8.96 20.31
C VAL A 380 0.47 8.11 20.29
N ALA A 381 1.34 8.32 19.29
CA ALA A 381 2.63 7.62 19.20
C ALA A 381 3.57 8.01 20.37
N TRP A 382 3.59 9.27 20.75
CA TRP A 382 4.35 9.72 21.93
C TRP A 382 3.87 9.07 23.22
N GLN A 383 2.55 8.91 23.40
CA GLN A 383 1.98 8.16 24.53
C GLN A 383 2.41 6.67 24.50
N ALA A 384 2.58 6.06 23.32
CA ALA A 384 3.11 4.71 23.23
C ALA A 384 4.58 4.64 23.67
N VAL A 385 5.41 5.65 23.33
CA VAL A 385 6.80 5.77 23.83
C VAL A 385 6.81 5.82 25.36
N THR A 386 6.02 6.72 25.96
CA THR A 386 5.98 6.88 27.43
C THR A 386 5.51 5.63 28.16
N LEU A 387 4.56 4.87 27.57
CA LEU A 387 4.15 3.58 28.14
C LEU A 387 5.28 2.55 28.15
N LEU A 388 5.99 2.42 27.05
CA LEU A 388 7.11 1.49 26.93
C LEU A 388 8.28 1.86 27.85
N ASP A 389 8.59 3.15 27.98
CA ASP A 389 9.65 3.61 28.88
C ASP A 389 9.29 3.33 30.35
N ARG A 390 8.01 3.50 30.75
CA ARG A 390 7.52 3.12 32.11
C ARG A 390 7.59 1.61 32.34
N GLN A 391 7.23 0.78 31.37
CA GLN A 391 7.31 -0.68 31.48
C GLN A 391 8.76 -1.14 31.65
N LYS A 392 9.71 -0.55 30.91
CA LYS A 392 11.13 -0.82 31.05
C LYS A 392 11.67 -0.40 32.42
N ALA A 393 11.30 0.77 32.92
CA ALA A 393 11.68 1.24 34.25
C ALA A 393 11.17 0.30 35.35
N ALA A 394 9.90 -0.13 35.27
CA ALA A 394 9.35 -1.08 36.24
C ALA A 394 10.02 -2.46 36.22
N ALA A 395 10.47 -2.92 35.03
CA ALA A 395 11.19 -4.20 34.92
C ALA A 395 12.63 -4.17 35.43
N VAL A 396 13.25 -3.00 35.62
CA VAL A 396 14.59 -2.82 36.19
C VAL A 396 14.52 -2.72 37.71
N THR A 397 13.40 -2.33 38.28
CA THR A 397 13.18 -2.15 39.74
C THR A 397 12.66 -3.41 40.44
N ASN A 398 12.26 -4.44 39.70
CA ASN A 398 11.91 -5.79 40.19
C ASN A 398 13.01 -6.79 39.86
#